data_4dad083db4a851210f537d272f4a6d73
#
_entry.id   4dad083db4a851210f537d272f4a6d73
#
_cell.length_a   1.000
_cell.length_b   1.000
_cell.length_c   1.000
_cell.angle_alpha   90.00
_cell.angle_beta   90.00
_cell.angle_gamma   90.00
#
_symmetry.space_group_name_H-M   'P 1'
#
loop_
_entity.id
_entity.type
_entity.pdbx_description
1 polymer ?
#
loop_
_entity_poly.entity_id
_entity_poly.type
_entity_poly.pdbx_seq_one_letter_code
_entity_poly.pdbx_strand_id
1 'polypeptide(L)'
;MSNSAQLTGRHALVTGASRGIGRAIAQALAAAGARVTLVARGVDALQATAREIGVNATVAVCDVSDAFAVAKLGAALQARAATPDIVVNNAGLFPLSALDVMDPHTFEQTVQSNLIAPFYVLRALLPAMKANRAGHVVTIGSVADRNIMSGNGAYAASKYGQRAMHEVLRNELRGTGVRATLVSPAATDTPIWDVIDPDNTPGFPKRASMLRPEDVADAVLWAVTRPVHVNVDELRIASA
;
A
#
# COMPACT_ATOMS: atom_id res chain seq x y z
N MET A 1 -13.61 22.84 6.38
CA MET A 1 -14.00 21.93 7.47
C MET A 1 -12.78 21.07 7.77
N SER A 2 -12.29 21.03 9.02
CA SER A 2 -11.05 20.31 9.34
C SER A 2 -11.23 18.80 9.12
N ASN A 3 -10.33 18.20 8.37
CA ASN A 3 -10.30 16.75 8.06
C ASN A 3 -10.11 15.84 9.31
N SER A 4 -9.97 16.42 10.50
CA SER A 4 -9.44 15.74 11.69
C SER A 4 -10.37 14.74 12.39
N ALA A 5 -11.59 14.52 11.90
CA ALA A 5 -12.55 13.63 12.58
C ALA A 5 -13.21 12.58 11.67
N GLN A 6 -12.87 12.52 10.37
CA GLN A 6 -13.59 11.68 9.39
C GLN A 6 -13.41 10.17 9.61
N LEU A 7 -12.29 9.76 10.25
CA LEU A 7 -11.95 8.36 10.51
C LEU A 7 -11.89 8.03 12.00
N THR A 8 -12.48 8.87 12.85
CA THR A 8 -12.55 8.60 14.29
C THR A 8 -13.21 7.26 14.57
N GLY A 9 -12.59 6.44 15.42
CA GLY A 9 -13.04 5.07 15.73
C GLY A 9 -12.67 4.02 14.69
N ARG A 10 -12.11 4.40 13.53
CA ARG A 10 -11.63 3.47 12.53
C ARG A 10 -10.22 2.98 12.82
N HIS A 11 -9.92 1.77 12.37
CA HIS A 11 -8.61 1.16 12.45
C HIS A 11 -8.06 0.90 11.04
N ALA A 12 -6.89 1.45 10.73
CA ALA A 12 -6.18 1.22 9.48
C ALA A 12 -4.94 0.36 9.71
N LEU A 13 -4.63 -0.52 8.76
CA LEU A 13 -3.36 -1.25 8.67
C LEU A 13 -2.66 -0.84 7.38
N VAL A 14 -1.41 -0.39 7.48
CA VAL A 14 -0.63 0.06 6.32
C VAL A 14 0.66 -0.75 6.22
N THR A 15 0.84 -1.46 5.10
CA THR A 15 2.10 -2.19 4.82
C THR A 15 3.13 -1.28 4.17
N GLY A 16 4.43 -1.50 4.46
CA GLY A 16 5.48 -0.60 4.00
C GLY A 16 5.42 0.79 4.63
N ALA A 17 4.91 0.90 5.86
CA ALA A 17 4.63 2.16 6.55
C ALA A 17 5.87 2.88 7.11
N SER A 18 7.08 2.35 6.92
CA SER A 18 8.31 2.92 7.49
C SER A 18 8.88 4.11 6.71
N ARG A 19 8.48 4.32 5.45
CA ARG A 19 8.97 5.40 4.57
C ARG A 19 8.06 5.65 3.38
N GLY A 20 8.33 6.72 2.64
CA GLY A 20 7.70 7.04 1.35
C GLY A 20 6.17 7.09 1.42
N ILE A 21 5.52 6.56 0.39
CA ILE A 21 4.05 6.57 0.25
C ILE A 21 3.35 5.95 1.47
N GLY A 22 3.83 4.80 1.96
CA GLY A 22 3.19 4.12 3.10
C GLY A 22 3.24 4.93 4.39
N ARG A 23 4.36 5.63 4.66
CA ARG A 23 4.48 6.56 5.79
C ARG A 23 3.51 7.73 5.65
N ALA A 24 3.46 8.37 4.48
CA ALA A 24 2.57 9.50 4.23
C ALA A 24 1.09 9.09 4.37
N ILE A 25 0.70 7.92 3.83
CA ILE A 25 -0.66 7.37 4.00
C ILE A 25 -0.97 7.15 5.49
N ALA A 26 -0.06 6.54 6.25
CA ALA A 26 -0.26 6.28 7.67
C ALA A 26 -0.46 7.59 8.45
N GLN A 27 0.33 8.62 8.15
CA GLN A 27 0.21 9.96 8.75
C GLN A 27 -1.12 10.62 8.39
N ALA A 28 -1.54 10.58 7.12
CA ALA A 28 -2.80 11.17 6.67
C ALA A 28 -4.02 10.50 7.31
N LEU A 29 -4.03 9.15 7.39
CA LEU A 29 -5.11 8.40 8.03
C LEU A 29 -5.18 8.69 9.53
N ALA A 30 -4.03 8.77 10.21
CA ALA A 30 -3.97 9.10 11.63
C ALA A 30 -4.41 10.56 11.91
N ALA A 31 -4.01 11.50 11.07
CA ALA A 31 -4.44 12.90 11.15
C ALA A 31 -5.96 13.05 10.94
N ALA A 32 -6.56 12.16 10.15
CA ALA A 32 -8.01 12.07 9.99
C ALA A 32 -8.74 11.33 11.13
N GLY A 33 -8.02 10.93 12.19
CA GLY A 33 -8.57 10.33 13.41
C GLY A 33 -8.55 8.81 13.48
N ALA A 34 -7.99 8.10 12.49
CA ALA A 34 -7.85 6.65 12.55
C ALA A 34 -6.75 6.21 13.51
N ARG A 35 -6.94 5.07 14.18
CA ARG A 35 -5.82 4.30 14.74
C ARG A 35 -5.11 3.59 13.60
N VAL A 36 -3.78 3.59 13.58
CA VAL A 36 -3.01 3.02 12.47
C VAL A 36 -2.02 1.97 12.96
N THR A 37 -2.13 0.75 12.47
CA THR A 37 -1.11 -0.28 12.60
C THR A 37 -0.10 -0.15 11.46
N LEU A 38 1.13 0.22 11.81
CA LEU A 38 2.26 0.39 10.92
C LEU A 38 2.97 -0.95 10.73
N VAL A 39 3.03 -1.47 9.50
CA VAL A 39 3.63 -2.76 9.19
C VAL A 39 4.84 -2.60 8.29
N ALA A 40 6.02 -3.04 8.72
CA ALA A 40 7.24 -3.20 7.93
C ALA A 40 8.24 -4.09 8.66
N ARG A 41 9.40 -4.36 8.03
CA ARG A 41 10.47 -5.20 8.60
C ARG A 41 11.37 -4.46 9.60
N GLY A 42 11.67 -3.20 9.30
CA GLY A 42 12.61 -2.39 10.09
C GLY A 42 11.95 -1.74 11.30
N VAL A 43 12.32 -2.16 12.50
CA VAL A 43 11.75 -1.67 13.76
C VAL A 43 12.01 -0.18 13.98
N ASP A 44 13.25 0.29 13.77
CA ASP A 44 13.64 1.67 14.07
C ASP A 44 12.89 2.70 13.21
N ALA A 45 12.77 2.42 11.91
CA ALA A 45 12.05 3.27 10.98
C ALA A 45 10.53 3.27 11.26
N LEU A 46 9.95 2.13 11.67
CA LEU A 46 8.56 2.08 12.12
C LEU A 46 8.33 2.88 13.39
N GLN A 47 9.24 2.75 14.37
CA GLN A 47 9.17 3.52 15.62
C GLN A 47 9.32 5.02 15.38
N ALA A 48 10.16 5.43 14.42
CA ALA A 48 10.27 6.83 14.02
C ALA A 48 8.93 7.35 13.48
N THR A 49 8.32 6.62 12.54
CA THR A 49 7.00 6.97 12.02
C THR A 49 5.92 6.98 13.13
N ALA A 50 5.96 6.01 14.05
CA ALA A 50 5.01 5.95 15.16
C ALA A 50 5.15 7.15 16.12
N ARG A 51 6.37 7.60 16.40
CA ARG A 51 6.60 8.80 17.22
C ARG A 51 6.02 10.07 16.59
N GLU A 52 6.14 10.19 15.26
CA GLU A 52 5.57 11.33 14.53
C GLU A 52 4.04 11.33 14.54
N ILE A 53 3.41 10.18 14.44
CA ILE A 53 1.95 10.02 14.49
C ILE A 53 1.42 10.15 15.92
N GLY A 54 2.18 9.70 16.91
CA GLY A 54 1.80 9.74 18.31
C GLY A 54 0.85 8.60 18.73
N VAL A 55 -0.10 8.90 19.60
CA VAL A 55 -0.96 7.91 20.28
C VAL A 55 -1.82 7.05 19.35
N ASN A 56 -2.05 7.50 18.14
CA ASN A 56 -2.84 6.77 17.14
C ASN A 56 -2.05 5.69 16.40
N ALA A 57 -0.74 5.56 16.63
CA ALA A 57 0.10 4.58 15.95
C ALA A 57 0.40 3.36 16.80
N THR A 58 0.36 2.19 16.16
CA THR A 58 0.83 0.91 16.73
C THR A 58 1.83 0.29 15.77
N VAL A 59 2.98 -0.13 16.27
CA VAL A 59 4.02 -0.80 15.46
C VAL A 59 3.78 -2.31 15.43
N ALA A 60 3.81 -2.87 14.22
CA ALA A 60 3.78 -4.31 13.98
C ALA A 60 4.94 -4.70 13.05
N VAL A 61 6.05 -5.18 13.63
CA VAL A 61 7.18 -5.68 12.85
C VAL A 61 6.78 -6.99 12.18
N CYS A 62 6.71 -6.98 10.86
CA CYS A 62 6.31 -8.14 10.07
C CYS A 62 6.91 -8.06 8.66
N ASP A 63 7.52 -9.14 8.20
CA ASP A 63 7.81 -9.32 6.79
C ASP A 63 6.55 -9.82 6.09
N VAL A 64 5.95 -8.95 5.28
CA VAL A 64 4.71 -9.29 4.56
C VAL A 64 4.93 -10.30 3.42
N SER A 65 6.18 -10.58 3.06
CA SER A 65 6.53 -11.65 2.11
C SER A 65 6.58 -13.04 2.77
N ASP A 66 6.51 -13.12 4.08
CA ASP A 66 6.40 -14.38 4.84
C ASP A 66 4.93 -14.65 5.20
N ALA A 67 4.36 -15.69 4.59
CA ALA A 67 2.97 -16.09 4.79
C ALA A 67 2.66 -16.44 6.26
N PHE A 68 3.62 -17.05 6.98
CA PHE A 68 3.43 -17.43 8.38
C PHE A 68 3.43 -16.20 9.29
N ALA A 69 4.34 -15.26 9.07
CA ALA A 69 4.39 -14.00 9.81
C ALA A 69 3.10 -13.19 9.62
N VAL A 70 2.59 -13.12 8.39
CA VAL A 70 1.32 -12.42 8.10
C VAL A 70 0.13 -13.12 8.73
N ALA A 71 0.07 -14.45 8.67
CA ALA A 71 -1.01 -15.22 9.33
C ALA A 71 -1.00 -14.99 10.85
N LYS A 72 0.18 -14.98 11.48
CA LYS A 72 0.35 -14.68 12.92
C LYS A 72 -0.11 -13.27 13.27
N LEU A 73 0.24 -12.28 12.43
CA LEU A 73 -0.23 -10.88 12.60
C LEU A 73 -1.78 -10.83 12.52
N GLY A 74 -2.38 -11.44 11.51
CA GLY A 74 -3.84 -11.49 11.36
C GLY A 74 -4.53 -12.14 12.57
N ALA A 75 -4.04 -13.27 13.04
CA ALA A 75 -4.55 -13.96 14.21
C ALA A 75 -4.44 -13.10 15.49
N ALA A 76 -3.32 -12.40 15.68
CA ALA A 76 -3.11 -11.50 16.82
C ALA A 76 -4.06 -10.30 16.81
N LEU A 77 -4.38 -9.76 15.62
CA LEU A 77 -5.37 -8.68 15.48
C LEU A 77 -6.78 -9.16 15.77
N GLN A 78 -7.16 -10.34 15.28
CA GLN A 78 -8.48 -10.96 15.55
C GLN A 78 -8.67 -11.27 17.03
N ALA A 79 -7.66 -11.84 17.69
CA ALA A 79 -7.72 -12.16 19.13
C ALA A 79 -7.95 -10.94 20.02
N ARG A 80 -7.55 -9.74 19.53
CA ARG A 80 -7.76 -8.45 20.23
C ARG A 80 -9.02 -7.71 19.79
N ALA A 81 -9.88 -8.33 18.98
CA ALA A 81 -11.02 -7.69 18.33
C ALA A 81 -10.60 -6.40 17.57
N ALA A 82 -9.41 -6.41 16.99
CA ALA A 82 -8.78 -5.27 16.30
C ALA A 82 -8.67 -5.53 14.79
N THR A 83 -9.67 -6.16 14.18
CA THR A 83 -9.74 -6.30 12.72
C THR A 83 -9.70 -4.90 12.08
N PRO A 84 -8.79 -4.63 11.15
CA PRO A 84 -8.72 -3.32 10.50
C PRO A 84 -9.98 -3.03 9.67
N ASP A 85 -10.48 -1.79 9.76
CA ASP A 85 -11.50 -1.26 8.86
C ASP A 85 -10.92 -0.90 7.49
N ILE A 86 -9.64 -0.51 7.46
CA ILE A 86 -8.92 -0.09 6.25
C ILE A 86 -7.63 -0.89 6.18
N VAL A 87 -7.40 -1.56 5.05
CA VAL A 87 -6.15 -2.28 4.78
C VAL A 87 -5.48 -1.67 3.56
N VAL A 88 -4.27 -1.15 3.73
CA VAL A 88 -3.49 -0.55 2.64
C VAL A 88 -2.31 -1.46 2.28
N ASN A 89 -2.42 -2.14 1.14
CA ASN A 89 -1.35 -2.91 0.52
C ASN A 89 -0.44 -1.95 -0.26
N ASN A 90 0.65 -1.50 0.38
CA ASN A 90 1.58 -0.54 -0.18
C ASN A 90 3.02 -1.08 -0.28
N ALA A 91 3.43 -2.02 0.56
CA ALA A 91 4.79 -2.58 0.52
C ALA A 91 5.17 -3.04 -0.89
N GLY A 92 6.39 -2.72 -1.33
CA GLY A 92 6.86 -3.11 -2.65
C GLY A 92 8.32 -2.75 -2.91
N LEU A 93 8.86 -3.34 -4.01
CA LEU A 93 10.21 -3.15 -4.53
C LEU A 93 10.14 -2.64 -5.97
N PHE A 94 11.16 -1.89 -6.38
CA PHE A 94 11.28 -1.35 -7.74
C PHE A 94 12.71 -1.53 -8.27
N PRO A 95 13.16 -2.75 -8.57
CA PRO A 95 14.45 -2.95 -9.23
C PRO A 95 14.33 -2.65 -10.73
N LEU A 96 15.43 -2.16 -11.31
CA LEU A 96 15.57 -1.96 -12.74
C LEU A 96 16.72 -2.80 -13.26
N SER A 97 16.45 -3.63 -14.27
CA SER A 97 17.45 -4.40 -15.00
C SER A 97 16.84 -4.91 -16.31
N ALA A 98 17.63 -5.03 -17.37
CA ALA A 98 17.19 -5.70 -18.58
C ALA A 98 16.93 -7.19 -18.30
N LEU A 99 15.95 -7.78 -18.98
CA LEU A 99 15.50 -9.15 -18.67
C LEU A 99 16.58 -10.23 -18.88
N ASP A 100 17.46 -10.04 -19.83
CA ASP A 100 18.54 -10.98 -20.17
C ASP A 100 19.69 -11.02 -19.13
N VAL A 101 19.79 -9.96 -18.29
CA VAL A 101 20.82 -9.85 -17.23
C VAL A 101 20.22 -9.69 -15.84
N MET A 102 18.91 -9.71 -15.72
CA MET A 102 18.25 -9.61 -14.41
C MET A 102 18.55 -10.85 -13.57
N ASP A 103 19.04 -10.62 -12.35
CA ASP A 103 19.22 -11.71 -11.39
C ASP A 103 17.87 -12.39 -11.07
N PRO A 104 17.75 -13.72 -11.22
CA PRO A 104 16.51 -14.45 -10.95
C PRO A 104 15.95 -14.23 -9.56
N HIS A 105 16.82 -14.16 -8.55
CA HIS A 105 16.40 -13.92 -7.16
C HIS A 105 15.77 -12.51 -6.98
N THR A 106 16.33 -11.50 -7.64
CA THR A 106 15.75 -10.14 -7.66
C THR A 106 14.37 -10.14 -8.32
N PHE A 107 14.19 -10.90 -9.41
CA PHE A 107 12.88 -11.06 -10.06
C PHE A 107 11.88 -11.71 -9.10
N GLU A 108 12.25 -12.84 -8.49
CA GLU A 108 11.42 -13.58 -7.54
C GLU A 108 11.04 -12.72 -6.33
N GLN A 109 12.01 -12.02 -5.74
CA GLN A 109 11.74 -11.12 -4.61
C GLN A 109 10.77 -10.00 -4.97
N THR A 110 10.86 -9.47 -6.20
CA THR A 110 9.96 -8.42 -6.67
C THR A 110 8.53 -8.93 -6.79
N VAL A 111 8.33 -10.09 -7.40
CA VAL A 111 7.02 -10.74 -7.50
C VAL A 111 6.49 -11.10 -6.12
N GLN A 112 7.34 -11.66 -5.26
CA GLN A 112 6.98 -12.01 -3.88
C GLN A 112 6.49 -10.78 -3.11
N SER A 113 7.22 -9.68 -3.19
CA SER A 113 6.89 -8.45 -2.44
C SER A 113 5.68 -7.71 -2.99
N ASN A 114 5.59 -7.57 -4.32
CA ASN A 114 4.60 -6.69 -4.96
C ASN A 114 3.26 -7.39 -5.25
N LEU A 115 3.28 -8.71 -5.45
CA LEU A 115 2.10 -9.48 -5.85
C LEU A 115 1.68 -10.49 -4.78
N ILE A 116 2.60 -11.32 -4.30
CA ILE A 116 2.25 -12.43 -3.40
C ILE A 116 2.01 -11.92 -1.97
N ALA A 117 2.81 -10.98 -1.48
CA ALA A 117 2.62 -10.41 -0.15
C ALA A 117 1.25 -9.74 0.06
N PRO A 118 0.73 -8.90 -0.88
CA PRO A 118 -0.64 -8.42 -0.82
C PRO A 118 -1.69 -9.54 -0.72
N PHE A 119 -1.50 -10.65 -1.43
CA PHE A 119 -2.38 -11.81 -1.31
C PHE A 119 -2.36 -12.40 0.12
N TYR A 120 -1.19 -12.53 0.75
CA TYR A 120 -1.11 -13.02 2.13
C TYR A 120 -1.86 -12.11 3.11
N VAL A 121 -1.73 -10.79 2.96
CA VAL A 121 -2.44 -9.81 3.79
C VAL A 121 -3.96 -9.93 3.59
N LEU A 122 -4.42 -10.05 2.35
CA LEU A 122 -5.84 -10.27 2.03
C LEU A 122 -6.34 -11.57 2.66
N ARG A 123 -5.63 -12.68 2.47
CA ARG A 123 -6.02 -13.98 3.03
C ARG A 123 -6.13 -13.95 4.56
N ALA A 124 -5.27 -13.21 5.24
CA ALA A 124 -5.27 -13.11 6.70
C ALA A 124 -6.39 -12.22 7.27
N LEU A 125 -6.77 -11.15 6.58
CA LEU A 125 -7.66 -10.11 7.13
C LEU A 125 -9.05 -10.09 6.49
N LEU A 126 -9.16 -10.41 5.21
CA LEU A 126 -10.40 -10.29 4.46
C LEU A 126 -11.57 -11.16 5.01
N PRO A 127 -11.36 -12.39 5.49
CA PRO A 127 -12.45 -13.18 6.07
C PRO A 127 -13.17 -12.47 7.22
N ALA A 128 -12.41 -11.84 8.13
CA ALA A 128 -12.98 -11.10 9.25
C ALA A 128 -13.67 -9.80 8.78
N MET A 129 -13.11 -9.09 7.81
CA MET A 129 -13.75 -7.90 7.20
C MET A 129 -15.10 -8.28 6.56
N LYS A 130 -15.15 -9.39 5.81
CA LYS A 130 -16.40 -9.89 5.19
C LYS A 130 -17.41 -10.31 6.24
N ALA A 131 -17.00 -10.98 7.32
CA ALA A 131 -17.87 -11.36 8.43
C ALA A 131 -18.47 -10.12 9.13
N ASN A 132 -17.70 -9.06 9.30
CA ASN A 132 -18.15 -7.77 9.83
C ASN A 132 -19.01 -6.97 8.84
N ARG A 133 -19.10 -7.40 7.57
CA ARG A 133 -19.76 -6.70 6.47
C ARG A 133 -19.33 -5.23 6.33
N ALA A 134 -18.09 -4.94 6.65
CA ALA A 134 -17.52 -3.60 6.64
C ALA A 134 -16.02 -3.66 6.39
N GLY A 135 -15.51 -2.73 5.60
CA GLY A 135 -14.08 -2.57 5.38
C GLY A 135 -13.76 -1.90 4.04
N HIS A 136 -12.49 -1.54 3.89
CA HIS A 136 -11.97 -0.99 2.66
C HIS A 136 -10.55 -1.48 2.42
N VAL A 137 -10.34 -2.20 1.33
CA VAL A 137 -9.01 -2.61 0.87
C VAL A 137 -8.50 -1.58 -0.14
N VAL A 138 -7.35 -0.99 0.12
CA VAL A 138 -6.64 -0.11 -0.82
C VAL A 138 -5.39 -0.82 -1.30
N THR A 139 -5.21 -0.91 -2.61
CA THR A 139 -4.00 -1.45 -3.23
C THR A 139 -3.23 -0.30 -3.88
N ILE A 140 -1.98 -0.11 -3.50
CA ILE A 140 -1.10 0.85 -4.16
C ILE A 140 -0.46 0.17 -5.37
N GLY A 141 -1.05 0.41 -6.52
CA GLY A 141 -0.58 -0.02 -7.83
C GLY A 141 0.57 0.83 -8.35
N SER A 142 0.57 1.09 -9.63
CA SER A 142 1.50 1.98 -10.34
C SER A 142 0.97 2.22 -11.74
N VAL A 143 1.33 3.33 -12.38
CA VAL A 143 1.15 3.48 -13.84
C VAL A 143 1.85 2.36 -14.63
N ALA A 144 2.85 1.68 -14.04
CA ALA A 144 3.52 0.51 -14.61
C ALA A 144 2.64 -0.75 -14.70
N ASP A 145 1.41 -0.71 -14.19
CA ASP A 145 0.39 -1.75 -14.38
C ASP A 145 -0.29 -1.67 -15.77
N ARG A 146 0.10 -0.68 -16.59
CA ARG A 146 -0.39 -0.43 -17.96
C ARG A 146 0.71 0.07 -18.89
N ASN A 147 1.66 0.86 -18.37
CA ASN A 147 2.73 1.46 -19.15
C ASN A 147 4.04 0.74 -18.82
N ILE A 148 4.57 0.02 -19.79
CA ILE A 148 5.84 -0.70 -19.65
C ILE A 148 7.00 0.20 -20.08
N MET A 149 8.15 0.02 -19.43
CA MET A 149 9.42 0.66 -19.79
C MET A 149 10.50 -0.43 -19.90
N SER A 150 11.50 -0.16 -20.74
CA SER A 150 12.69 -1.01 -20.77
C SER A 150 13.34 -1.07 -19.39
N GLY A 151 13.80 -2.24 -18.99
CA GLY A 151 14.46 -2.46 -17.70
C GLY A 151 13.52 -2.64 -16.51
N ASN A 152 12.21 -2.47 -16.62
CA ASN A 152 11.30 -2.66 -15.48
C ASN A 152 10.51 -3.99 -15.52
N GLY A 153 11.02 -5.01 -16.17
CA GLY A 153 10.30 -6.26 -16.46
C GLY A 153 9.71 -6.93 -15.21
N ALA A 154 10.49 -7.13 -14.15
CA ALA A 154 10.00 -7.73 -12.90
C ALA A 154 8.93 -6.87 -12.23
N TYR A 155 9.17 -5.56 -12.18
CA TYR A 155 8.24 -4.61 -11.57
C TYR A 155 6.93 -4.55 -12.35
N ALA A 156 6.98 -4.35 -13.66
CA ALA A 156 5.80 -4.30 -14.51
C ALA A 156 4.99 -5.60 -14.41
N ALA A 157 5.63 -6.77 -14.55
CA ALA A 157 4.96 -8.07 -14.38
C ALA A 157 4.22 -8.18 -13.04
N SER A 158 4.90 -7.76 -11.94
CA SER A 158 4.29 -7.77 -10.61
C SER A 158 3.10 -6.82 -10.49
N LYS A 159 3.17 -5.61 -11.08
CA LYS A 159 2.10 -4.60 -11.01
C LYS A 159 0.91 -4.92 -11.92
N TYR A 160 1.14 -5.50 -13.10
CA TYR A 160 0.06 -6.05 -13.92
C TYR A 160 -0.66 -7.19 -13.20
N GLY A 161 0.08 -8.13 -12.60
CA GLY A 161 -0.49 -9.21 -11.78
C GLY A 161 -1.26 -8.69 -10.58
N GLN A 162 -0.71 -7.69 -9.86
CA GLN A 162 -1.36 -7.06 -8.72
C GLN A 162 -2.68 -6.38 -9.11
N ARG A 163 -2.71 -5.68 -10.26
CA ARG A 163 -3.92 -5.08 -10.79
C ARG A 163 -4.96 -6.13 -11.14
N ALA A 164 -4.58 -7.20 -11.86
CA ALA A 164 -5.49 -8.30 -12.21
C ALA A 164 -6.09 -8.94 -10.94
N MET A 165 -5.27 -9.22 -9.93
CA MET A 165 -5.73 -9.73 -8.63
C MET A 165 -6.69 -8.76 -7.95
N HIS A 166 -6.44 -7.44 -8.00
CA HIS A 166 -7.31 -6.43 -7.44
C HIS A 166 -8.68 -6.37 -8.15
N GLU A 167 -8.71 -6.50 -9.47
CA GLU A 167 -9.95 -6.52 -10.26
C GLU A 167 -10.81 -7.75 -9.90
N VAL A 168 -10.19 -8.92 -9.71
CA VAL A 168 -10.88 -10.13 -9.21
C VAL A 168 -11.42 -9.89 -7.81
N LEU A 169 -10.58 -9.39 -6.89
CA LEU A 169 -10.98 -9.06 -5.52
C LEU A 169 -12.22 -8.15 -5.50
N ARG A 170 -12.22 -7.09 -6.29
CA ARG A 170 -13.35 -6.14 -6.38
C ARG A 170 -14.65 -6.84 -6.79
N ASN A 171 -14.59 -7.79 -7.73
CA ASN A 171 -15.76 -8.56 -8.15
C ASN A 171 -16.26 -9.49 -7.03
N GLU A 172 -15.35 -10.16 -6.30
CA GLU A 172 -15.66 -11.05 -5.19
C GLU A 172 -16.22 -10.32 -3.96
N LEU A 173 -15.96 -9.02 -3.85
CA LEU A 173 -16.44 -8.19 -2.74
C LEU A 173 -17.85 -7.63 -2.95
N ARG A 174 -18.43 -7.76 -4.13
CA ARG A 174 -19.81 -7.26 -4.39
C ARG A 174 -20.81 -7.87 -3.41
N GLY A 175 -21.61 -7.02 -2.77
CA GLY A 175 -22.62 -7.44 -1.79
C GLY A 175 -22.08 -7.85 -0.43
N THR A 176 -20.76 -7.85 -0.21
CA THR A 176 -20.16 -8.24 1.09
C THR A 176 -20.12 -7.09 2.10
N GLY A 177 -20.29 -5.84 1.69
CA GLY A 177 -20.10 -4.65 2.52
C GLY A 177 -18.64 -4.17 2.60
N VAL A 178 -17.69 -4.90 1.98
CA VAL A 178 -16.29 -4.50 1.89
C VAL A 178 -16.03 -3.84 0.55
N ARG A 179 -15.32 -2.71 0.53
CA ARG A 179 -14.93 -1.95 -0.66
C ARG A 179 -13.50 -2.25 -1.07
N ALA A 180 -13.16 -2.01 -2.33
CA ALA A 180 -11.80 -2.12 -2.82
C ALA A 180 -11.47 -0.98 -3.79
N THR A 181 -10.32 -0.31 -3.59
CA THR A 181 -9.81 0.77 -4.44
C THR A 181 -8.37 0.49 -4.87
N LEU A 182 -8.12 0.60 -6.17
CA LEU A 182 -6.76 0.62 -6.73
C LEU A 182 -6.31 2.08 -6.88
N VAL A 183 -5.18 2.43 -6.28
CA VAL A 183 -4.54 3.73 -6.49
C VAL A 183 -3.25 3.51 -7.25
N SER A 184 -3.18 4.02 -8.50
CA SER A 184 -2.05 3.84 -9.41
C SER A 184 -1.31 5.18 -9.62
N PRO A 185 -0.31 5.50 -8.77
CA PRO A 185 0.47 6.72 -8.91
C PRO A 185 1.50 6.59 -10.04
N ALA A 186 1.81 7.72 -10.66
CA ALA A 186 3.02 7.91 -11.46
C ALA A 186 4.27 8.00 -10.56
N ALA A 187 5.41 8.36 -11.13
CA ALA A 187 6.64 8.54 -10.37
C ALA A 187 6.40 9.44 -9.16
N THR A 188 6.74 8.94 -7.98
CA THR A 188 6.53 9.62 -6.70
C THR A 188 7.88 9.72 -5.99
N ASP A 189 8.27 10.91 -5.56
CA ASP A 189 9.56 11.16 -4.90
C ASP A 189 9.63 10.46 -3.54
N THR A 190 10.30 9.34 -3.53
CA THR A 190 10.48 8.49 -2.35
C THR A 190 11.86 7.84 -2.36
N PRO A 191 12.35 7.30 -1.24
CA PRO A 191 13.60 6.57 -1.18
C PRO A 191 13.70 5.32 -2.08
N ILE A 192 12.63 4.93 -2.77
CA ILE A 192 12.66 3.85 -3.77
C ILE A 192 13.54 4.21 -4.97
N TRP A 193 13.73 5.51 -5.21
CA TRP A 193 14.55 6.05 -6.30
C TRP A 193 16.04 6.23 -5.94
N ASP A 194 16.43 6.08 -4.66
CA ASP A 194 17.79 6.40 -4.21
C ASP A 194 18.86 5.57 -4.93
N VAL A 195 18.56 4.30 -5.25
CA VAL A 195 19.49 3.41 -5.97
C VAL A 195 19.65 3.82 -7.45
N ILE A 196 18.62 4.46 -8.03
CA ILE A 196 18.57 4.84 -9.44
C ILE A 196 19.21 6.22 -9.65
N ASP A 197 19.14 7.08 -8.64
CA ASP A 197 19.53 8.48 -8.71
C ASP A 197 18.92 9.20 -9.95
N PRO A 198 17.59 9.39 -9.97
CA PRO A 198 16.89 9.85 -11.17
C PRO A 198 17.29 11.27 -11.59
N ASP A 199 17.86 12.07 -10.67
CA ASP A 199 18.33 13.41 -11.00
C ASP A 199 19.60 13.40 -11.85
N ASN A 200 20.39 12.32 -11.77
CA ASN A 200 21.63 12.16 -12.53
C ASN A 200 21.55 11.06 -13.60
N THR A 201 20.47 10.29 -13.64
CA THR A 201 20.28 9.19 -14.61
C THR A 201 19.38 9.64 -15.77
N PRO A 202 19.89 9.66 -17.03
CA PRO A 202 19.09 10.00 -18.20
C PRO A 202 17.89 9.05 -18.41
N GLY A 203 16.78 9.62 -18.90
CA GLY A 203 15.57 8.84 -19.23
C GLY A 203 14.59 8.67 -18.05
N PHE A 204 14.94 9.14 -16.85
CA PHE A 204 14.06 9.18 -15.70
C PHE A 204 13.53 10.59 -15.40
N PRO A 205 12.31 10.71 -14.84
CA PRO A 205 11.80 12.00 -14.39
C PRO A 205 12.65 12.50 -13.22
N LYS A 206 12.95 13.80 -13.20
CA LYS A 206 13.63 14.44 -12.07
C LYS A 206 12.73 14.42 -10.83
N ARG A 207 13.31 14.28 -9.62
CA ARG A 207 12.54 14.27 -8.35
C ARG A 207 11.62 15.48 -8.23
N ALA A 208 12.09 16.66 -8.63
CA ALA A 208 11.30 17.89 -8.59
C ALA A 208 10.03 17.88 -9.47
N SER A 209 9.95 16.97 -10.46
CA SER A 209 8.77 16.78 -11.32
C SER A 209 7.91 15.59 -10.92
N MET A 210 8.29 14.83 -9.89
CA MET A 210 7.52 13.70 -9.40
C MET A 210 6.37 14.16 -8.49
N LEU A 211 5.39 13.29 -8.30
CA LEU A 211 4.43 13.43 -7.22
C LEU A 211 5.14 13.40 -5.87
N ARG A 212 4.59 14.06 -4.87
CA ARG A 212 5.01 13.89 -3.48
C ARG A 212 4.27 12.69 -2.86
N PRO A 213 4.84 12.03 -1.86
CA PRO A 213 4.13 10.96 -1.13
C PRO A 213 2.78 11.40 -0.58
N GLU A 214 2.67 12.68 -0.17
CA GLU A 214 1.45 13.29 0.36
C GLU A 214 0.33 13.35 -0.69
N ASP A 215 0.67 13.58 -1.97
CA ASP A 215 -0.33 13.62 -3.05
C ASP A 215 -1.01 12.24 -3.23
N VAL A 216 -0.24 11.15 -3.03
CA VAL A 216 -0.79 9.78 -3.02
C VAL A 216 -1.60 9.52 -1.76
N ALA A 217 -1.13 10.01 -0.61
CA ALA A 217 -1.84 9.86 0.67
C ALA A 217 -3.19 10.57 0.65
N ASP A 218 -3.28 11.76 0.05
CA ASP A 218 -4.51 12.52 -0.12
C ASP A 218 -5.52 11.78 -1.01
N ALA A 219 -5.06 11.15 -2.09
CA ALA A 219 -5.91 10.32 -2.95
C ALA A 219 -6.47 9.11 -2.19
N VAL A 220 -5.65 8.44 -1.38
CA VAL A 220 -6.09 7.34 -0.52
C VAL A 220 -7.11 7.83 0.52
N LEU A 221 -6.81 8.91 1.23
CA LEU A 221 -7.70 9.49 2.23
C LEU A 221 -9.05 9.86 1.60
N TRP A 222 -9.01 10.52 0.43
CA TRP A 222 -10.23 10.86 -0.30
C TRP A 222 -11.05 9.60 -0.62
N ALA A 223 -10.46 8.53 -1.12
CA ALA A 223 -11.17 7.30 -1.46
C ALA A 223 -11.83 6.64 -0.24
N VAL A 224 -11.09 6.51 0.87
CA VAL A 224 -11.59 5.79 2.05
C VAL A 224 -12.64 6.58 2.83
N THR A 225 -12.69 7.90 2.67
CA THR A 225 -13.68 8.79 3.32
C THR A 225 -14.96 8.96 2.51
N ARG A 226 -15.10 8.33 1.34
CA ARG A 226 -16.38 8.36 0.59
C ARG A 226 -17.48 7.65 1.38
N PRO A 227 -18.75 8.07 1.21
CA PRO A 227 -19.89 7.39 1.83
C PRO A 227 -19.84 5.87 1.60
N VAL A 228 -20.32 5.08 2.55
CA VAL A 228 -20.17 3.61 2.55
C VAL A 228 -20.77 2.91 1.33
N HIS A 229 -21.77 3.51 0.70
CA HIS A 229 -22.41 3.01 -0.53
C HIS A 229 -21.63 3.35 -1.81
N VAL A 230 -20.58 4.19 -1.71
CA VAL A 230 -19.74 4.58 -2.84
C VAL A 230 -18.45 3.77 -2.82
N ASN A 231 -18.19 3.01 -3.88
CA ASN A 231 -16.89 2.41 -4.12
C ASN A 231 -16.14 3.23 -5.17
N VAL A 232 -14.94 3.65 -4.87
CA VAL A 232 -14.02 4.24 -5.86
C VAL A 232 -13.19 3.10 -6.41
N ASP A 233 -13.48 2.69 -7.63
CA ASP A 233 -12.84 1.51 -8.23
C ASP A 233 -11.35 1.72 -8.44
N GLU A 234 -11.00 2.88 -8.98
CA GLU A 234 -9.62 3.20 -9.33
C GLU A 234 -9.37 4.72 -9.29
N LEU A 235 -8.17 5.09 -8.84
CA LEU A 235 -7.61 6.43 -8.96
C LEU A 235 -6.24 6.36 -9.64
N ARG A 236 -6.10 7.09 -10.74
CA ARG A 236 -4.81 7.28 -11.42
C ARG A 236 -4.39 8.72 -11.21
N ILE A 237 -3.19 8.91 -10.68
CA ILE A 237 -2.66 10.23 -10.36
C ILE A 237 -1.27 10.40 -10.97
N ALA A 238 -1.02 11.56 -11.54
CA ALA A 238 0.26 11.93 -12.14
C ALA A 238 0.54 13.40 -11.86
N SER A 239 1.82 13.79 -11.98
CA SER A 239 2.19 15.21 -12.06
C SER A 239 1.61 15.83 -13.33
N ALA A 240 1.27 17.11 -13.28
CA ALA A 240 0.74 17.88 -14.39
C ALA A 240 1.83 18.28 -15.39
#